data_dee66d9c005184e96b29317be2d828c2
#
_entry.id   dee66d9c005184e96b29317be2d828c2
#
_cell.length_a   1.000
_cell.length_b   1.000
_cell.length_c   1.000
_cell.angle_alpha   90.00
_cell.angle_beta   90.00
_cell.angle_gamma   90.00
#
_symmetry.space_group_name_H-M   'P 1'
#
loop_
_entity.id
_entity.type
_entity.pdbx_description
1 polymer ?
#
loop_
_entity_poly.entity_id
_entity_poly.type
_entity_poly.pdbx_seq_one_letter_code
_entity_poly.pdbx_strand_id
1 'polypeptide(L)'
;MNLRHVYGKTYVAEATTALIPIYKLNDRDVVLFDTGYAKLDRSGLTNLLEENGLHPRGVICSHAHFDHTGNVHYLQLRYGTLADAQIIEAGISVNPDAYRANYVALTYGKSREIFLEECFIADAIIPADADHLDFCGECFGILQLPGHSAGHIGIVTPDGVAYLGDCLIDQGQIDAAKLPTSMFIERDLESKRSLRTLRAPAYILAHKAVVTDLSALIDSNIAFLLQKSAEMLDCLTDGMTFADWIYTFCRREQVRTKNELKFSVVERNFDNFVDWLVDTGRVEVRREFCAKHYYRVG
;
A
#
# COMPACT_ATOMS: atom_id res chain seq x y z
N MET A 1 20.77 -3.20 -7.34
CA MET A 1 19.91 -3.59 -6.19
C MET A 1 20.69 -4.55 -5.30
N ASN A 2 20.63 -4.43 -3.97
CA ASN A 2 21.36 -5.34 -3.07
C ASN A 2 20.42 -6.39 -2.52
N LEU A 3 20.89 -7.65 -2.45
CA LEU A 3 20.18 -8.74 -1.78
C LEU A 3 20.74 -8.90 -0.36
N ARG A 4 19.87 -8.73 0.66
CA ARG A 4 20.25 -8.80 2.07
C ARG A 4 19.46 -9.93 2.75
N HIS A 5 20.16 -10.79 3.49
CA HIS A 5 19.55 -11.82 4.33
C HIS A 5 18.82 -11.19 5.51
N VAL A 6 17.62 -11.70 5.83
CA VAL A 6 16.80 -11.30 6.98
C VAL A 6 16.79 -12.40 8.04
N TYR A 7 16.21 -13.56 7.69
CA TYR A 7 16.14 -14.71 8.60
C TYR A 7 15.80 -15.98 7.80
N GLY A 8 16.39 -17.13 8.18
CA GLY A 8 16.10 -18.41 7.52
C GLY A 8 16.33 -18.35 6.01
N LYS A 9 15.27 -18.63 5.23
CA LYS A 9 15.25 -18.53 3.77
C LYS A 9 14.75 -17.18 3.25
N THR A 10 14.43 -16.23 4.14
CA THR A 10 13.89 -14.91 3.80
C THR A 10 15.00 -13.88 3.63
N TYR A 11 14.96 -13.18 2.50
CA TYR A 11 15.84 -12.09 2.09
C TYR A 11 15.02 -10.87 1.72
N VAL A 12 15.68 -9.72 1.51
CA VAL A 12 15.09 -8.53 0.91
C VAL A 12 16.00 -7.99 -0.19
N ALA A 13 15.40 -7.57 -1.30
CA ALA A 13 16.05 -6.75 -2.30
C ALA A 13 15.74 -5.28 -2.00
N GLU A 14 16.79 -4.44 -1.96
CA GLU A 14 16.66 -3.01 -1.66
C GLU A 14 16.37 -2.25 -2.95
N ALA A 15 15.09 -2.08 -3.28
CA ALA A 15 14.63 -1.31 -4.41
C ALA A 15 14.67 0.21 -4.14
N THR A 16 14.38 1.03 -5.13
CA THR A 16 14.46 2.49 -5.04
C THR A 16 13.42 3.04 -4.07
N THR A 17 12.18 2.55 -4.15
CA THR A 17 11.05 3.04 -3.36
C THR A 17 10.73 2.14 -2.17
N ALA A 18 10.87 0.82 -2.33
CA ALA A 18 10.44 -0.16 -1.34
C ALA A 18 11.49 -1.26 -1.13
N LEU A 19 11.28 -2.12 -0.14
CA LEU A 19 11.91 -3.42 -0.03
C LEU A 19 11.05 -4.43 -0.78
N ILE A 20 11.68 -5.33 -1.53
CA ILE A 20 11.04 -6.49 -2.15
C ILE A 20 11.50 -7.72 -1.38
N PRO A 21 10.67 -8.30 -0.51
CA PRO A 21 11.05 -9.52 0.18
C PRO A 21 11.10 -10.70 -0.78
N ILE A 22 12.03 -11.60 -0.53
CA ILE A 22 12.33 -12.77 -1.36
C ILE A 22 12.43 -13.99 -0.45
N TYR A 23 11.57 -14.98 -0.65
CA TYR A 23 11.65 -16.26 0.03
C TYR A 23 12.28 -17.30 -0.91
N LYS A 24 13.37 -17.93 -0.51
CA LYS A 24 14.05 -18.97 -1.29
C LYS A 24 13.36 -20.33 -1.12
N LEU A 25 12.77 -20.86 -2.19
CA LEU A 25 12.27 -22.22 -2.21
C LEU A 25 13.45 -23.22 -2.20
N ASN A 26 14.48 -22.91 -3.00
CA ASN A 26 15.75 -23.64 -3.12
C ASN A 26 16.85 -22.65 -3.54
N ASP A 27 18.02 -23.15 -4.00
CA ASP A 27 19.15 -22.31 -4.41
C ASP A 27 18.85 -21.43 -5.62
N ARG A 28 17.86 -21.80 -6.45
CA ARG A 28 17.49 -21.10 -7.67
C ARG A 28 16.12 -20.46 -7.60
N ASP A 29 15.11 -21.22 -7.20
CA ASP A 29 13.71 -20.80 -7.29
C ASP A 29 13.31 -19.98 -6.07
N VAL A 30 12.59 -18.87 -6.31
CA VAL A 30 12.17 -17.93 -5.26
C VAL A 30 10.71 -17.51 -5.43
N VAL A 31 10.09 -17.09 -4.32
CA VAL A 31 8.84 -16.33 -4.29
C VAL A 31 9.16 -14.91 -3.86
N LEU A 32 8.63 -13.94 -4.59
CA LEU A 32 8.71 -12.52 -4.27
C LEU A 32 7.44 -12.06 -3.54
N PHE A 33 7.56 -11.08 -2.65
CA PHE A 33 6.41 -10.35 -2.13
C PHE A 33 6.50 -8.94 -2.68
N ASP A 34 5.54 -8.58 -3.55
CA ASP A 34 5.59 -7.40 -4.40
C ASP A 34 6.79 -7.39 -5.39
N THR A 35 6.91 -6.32 -6.18
CA THR A 35 7.90 -6.27 -7.28
C THR A 35 8.52 -4.89 -7.50
N GLY A 36 8.18 -3.90 -6.68
CA GLY A 36 8.64 -2.52 -6.82
C GLY A 36 7.99 -1.77 -7.99
N TYR A 37 8.47 -0.55 -8.22
CA TYR A 37 7.96 0.36 -9.23
C TYR A 37 8.60 0.10 -10.61
N ALA A 38 7.80 -0.11 -11.64
CA ALA A 38 8.28 -0.47 -12.98
C ALA A 38 9.38 0.47 -13.52
N LYS A 39 9.16 1.77 -13.46
CA LYS A 39 10.06 2.78 -14.05
C LYS A 39 11.40 2.91 -13.34
N LEU A 40 11.48 2.58 -12.06
CA LEU A 40 12.68 2.76 -11.24
C LEU A 40 13.38 1.45 -10.90
N ASP A 41 12.64 0.35 -10.79
CA ASP A 41 13.14 -0.87 -10.17
C ASP A 41 13.29 -2.06 -11.12
N ARG A 42 12.65 -2.03 -12.31
CA ARG A 42 12.63 -3.16 -13.26
C ARG A 42 14.03 -3.67 -13.61
N SER A 43 14.91 -2.79 -14.05
CA SER A 43 16.28 -3.19 -14.42
C SER A 43 17.08 -3.67 -13.23
N GLY A 44 16.93 -3.00 -12.08
CA GLY A 44 17.60 -3.39 -10.84
C GLY A 44 17.16 -4.76 -10.33
N LEU A 45 15.85 -5.05 -10.37
CA LEU A 45 15.29 -6.34 -9.98
C LEU A 45 15.75 -7.45 -10.95
N THR A 46 15.68 -7.19 -12.26
CA THR A 46 16.16 -8.13 -13.28
C THR A 46 17.62 -8.49 -13.08
N ASN A 47 18.50 -7.48 -12.95
CA ASN A 47 19.92 -7.72 -12.74
C ASN A 47 20.19 -8.50 -11.44
N LEU A 48 19.49 -8.15 -10.34
CA LEU A 48 19.65 -8.88 -9.08
C LEU A 48 19.28 -10.36 -9.22
N LEU A 49 18.18 -10.67 -9.90
CA LEU A 49 17.76 -12.06 -10.14
C LEU A 49 18.79 -12.81 -10.98
N GLU A 50 19.26 -12.22 -12.08
CA GLU A 50 20.22 -12.83 -13.00
C GLU A 50 21.61 -13.01 -12.38
N GLU A 51 22.14 -11.99 -11.69
CA GLU A 51 23.46 -12.03 -11.05
C GLU A 51 23.53 -13.04 -9.90
N ASN A 52 22.40 -13.31 -9.23
CA ASN A 52 22.31 -14.33 -8.17
C ASN A 52 21.78 -15.68 -8.67
N GLY A 53 21.55 -15.87 -9.97
CA GLY A 53 21.02 -17.09 -10.54
C GLY A 53 19.61 -17.44 -10.04
N LEU A 54 18.81 -16.43 -9.62
CA LEU A 54 17.50 -16.62 -9.04
C LEU A 54 16.41 -16.61 -10.12
N HIS A 55 15.43 -17.50 -9.96
CA HIS A 55 14.29 -17.64 -10.85
C HIS A 55 12.99 -17.37 -10.07
N PRO A 56 12.25 -16.28 -10.35
CA PRO A 56 11.01 -15.95 -9.65
C PRO A 56 9.88 -16.89 -10.10
N ARG A 57 9.59 -17.90 -9.30
CA ARG A 57 8.49 -18.86 -9.56
C ARG A 57 7.13 -18.23 -9.30
N GLY A 58 7.06 -17.34 -8.33
CA GLY A 58 5.83 -16.70 -7.96
C GLY A 58 6.01 -15.32 -7.34
N VAL A 59 4.93 -14.54 -7.37
CA VAL A 59 4.74 -13.28 -6.65
C VAL A 59 3.47 -13.36 -5.84
N ILE A 60 3.52 -13.02 -4.55
CA ILE A 60 2.34 -12.74 -3.74
C ILE A 60 2.26 -11.22 -3.58
N CYS A 61 1.18 -10.62 -4.11
CA CYS A 61 0.99 -9.17 -4.07
C CYS A 61 0.34 -8.75 -2.75
N SER A 62 0.98 -7.83 -2.00
CA SER A 62 0.40 -7.29 -0.78
C SER A 62 -0.82 -6.41 -1.06
N HIS A 63 -0.73 -5.57 -2.09
CA HIS A 63 -1.81 -4.71 -2.58
C HIS A 63 -1.47 -4.16 -3.99
N ALA A 64 -2.44 -3.51 -4.64
CA ALA A 64 -2.35 -3.09 -6.05
C ALA A 64 -1.79 -1.68 -6.28
N HIS A 65 -0.99 -1.11 -5.38
CA HIS A 65 -0.31 0.13 -5.70
C HIS A 65 0.86 -0.13 -6.68
N PHE A 66 1.06 0.81 -7.60
CA PHE A 66 1.99 0.66 -8.73
C PHE A 66 3.46 0.54 -8.31
N ASP A 67 3.84 1.03 -7.14
CA ASP A 67 5.17 0.88 -6.57
C ASP A 67 5.37 -0.46 -5.83
N HIS A 68 4.35 -1.31 -5.81
CA HIS A 68 4.36 -2.69 -5.33
C HIS A 68 4.22 -3.69 -6.46
N THR A 69 3.29 -3.48 -7.37
CA THR A 69 2.97 -4.45 -8.43
C THR A 69 3.52 -4.10 -9.81
N GLY A 70 4.27 -3.01 -9.94
CA GLY A 70 4.68 -2.46 -11.22
C GLY A 70 5.47 -3.38 -12.15
N ASN A 71 6.09 -4.45 -11.62
CA ASN A 71 6.83 -5.40 -12.45
C ASN A 71 6.19 -6.79 -12.53
N VAL A 72 4.98 -7.01 -11.97
CA VAL A 72 4.33 -8.33 -11.98
C VAL A 72 4.14 -8.83 -13.42
N HIS A 73 3.49 -8.04 -14.27
CA HIS A 73 3.26 -8.41 -15.67
C HIS A 73 4.55 -8.69 -16.45
N TYR A 74 5.58 -7.88 -16.22
CA TYR A 74 6.90 -8.09 -16.81
C TYR A 74 7.51 -9.44 -16.39
N LEU A 75 7.41 -9.81 -15.10
CA LEU A 75 7.91 -11.07 -14.59
C LEU A 75 7.11 -12.26 -15.13
N GLN A 76 5.77 -12.14 -15.25
CA GLN A 76 4.92 -13.14 -15.89
C GLN A 76 5.39 -13.41 -17.33
N LEU A 77 5.61 -12.37 -18.13
CA LEU A 77 6.03 -12.51 -19.52
C LEU A 77 7.46 -13.04 -19.67
N ARG A 78 8.39 -12.62 -18.82
CA ARG A 78 9.81 -12.93 -18.95
C ARG A 78 10.16 -14.30 -18.37
N TYR A 79 9.61 -14.64 -17.22
CA TYR A 79 10.01 -15.83 -16.45
C TYR A 79 8.90 -16.87 -16.29
N GLY A 80 7.68 -16.57 -16.73
CA GLY A 80 6.51 -17.42 -16.46
C GLY A 80 6.13 -17.42 -14.98
N THR A 81 6.41 -16.33 -14.29
CA THR A 81 6.11 -16.15 -12.87
C THR A 81 4.61 -16.20 -12.62
N LEU A 82 4.15 -16.99 -11.66
CA LEU A 82 2.77 -16.96 -11.20
C LEU A 82 2.55 -15.74 -10.31
N ALA A 83 1.36 -15.16 -10.31
CA ALA A 83 1.01 -14.02 -9.48
C ALA A 83 -0.33 -14.21 -8.79
N ASP A 84 -0.34 -14.18 -7.46
CA ASP A 84 -1.54 -14.25 -6.65
C ASP A 84 -1.77 -12.92 -5.92
N ALA A 85 -3.03 -12.49 -5.88
CA ALA A 85 -3.45 -11.25 -5.24
C ALA A 85 -4.79 -11.43 -4.54
N GLN A 86 -5.00 -10.67 -3.46
CA GLN A 86 -6.29 -10.62 -2.78
C GLN A 86 -7.38 -10.13 -3.76
N ILE A 87 -8.60 -10.66 -3.62
CA ILE A 87 -9.69 -10.51 -4.60
C ILE A 87 -9.96 -9.06 -5.03
N ILE A 88 -9.91 -8.10 -4.10
CA ILE A 88 -10.16 -6.69 -4.42
C ILE A 88 -8.97 -6.11 -5.18
N GLU A 89 -7.76 -6.40 -4.73
CA GLU A 89 -6.51 -5.93 -5.34
C GLU A 89 -6.32 -6.51 -6.75
N ALA A 90 -6.64 -7.78 -6.93
CA ALA A 90 -6.68 -8.41 -8.24
C ALA A 90 -7.68 -7.71 -9.18
N GLY A 91 -8.85 -7.31 -8.68
CA GLY A 91 -9.83 -6.54 -9.44
C GLY A 91 -9.35 -5.14 -9.84
N ILE A 92 -8.53 -4.49 -9.03
CA ILE A 92 -7.93 -3.18 -9.31
C ILE A 92 -6.84 -3.30 -10.39
N SER A 93 -6.03 -4.36 -10.35
CA SER A 93 -4.85 -4.51 -11.20
C SER A 93 -5.15 -4.91 -12.65
N VAL A 94 -6.38 -5.32 -12.99
CA VAL A 94 -6.71 -5.91 -14.30
C VAL A 94 -6.64 -4.94 -15.48
N ASN A 95 -6.89 -3.65 -15.27
CA ASN A 95 -6.84 -2.64 -16.33
C ASN A 95 -6.77 -1.20 -15.79
N PRO A 96 -6.40 -0.21 -16.64
CA PRO A 96 -6.29 1.19 -16.22
C PRO A 96 -7.60 1.82 -15.73
N ASP A 97 -8.75 1.30 -16.14
CA ASP A 97 -10.06 1.86 -15.74
C ASP A 97 -10.39 1.47 -14.30
N ALA A 98 -10.00 0.27 -13.88
CA ALA A 98 -10.10 -0.16 -12.49
C ALA A 98 -9.16 0.67 -11.59
N TYR A 99 -7.92 0.91 -12.01
CA TYR A 99 -7.03 1.85 -11.32
C TYR A 99 -7.62 3.26 -11.24
N ARG A 100 -8.26 3.74 -12.32
CA ARG A 100 -8.90 5.07 -12.32
C ARG A 100 -10.02 5.17 -11.30
N ALA A 101 -10.80 4.11 -11.10
CA ALA A 101 -11.83 4.10 -10.06
C ALA A 101 -11.24 4.33 -8.65
N ASN A 102 -9.98 3.95 -8.44
CA ASN A 102 -9.22 4.18 -7.22
C ASN A 102 -8.57 5.58 -7.16
N TYR A 103 -8.30 6.22 -8.32
CA TYR A 103 -7.62 7.51 -8.45
C TYR A 103 -8.55 8.48 -9.19
N VAL A 104 -9.64 8.87 -8.54
CA VAL A 104 -10.78 9.62 -9.13
C VAL A 104 -10.40 10.96 -9.78
N ALA A 105 -9.34 11.63 -9.34
CA ALA A 105 -8.91 12.91 -9.91
C ALA A 105 -8.16 12.78 -11.25
N LEU A 106 -7.87 11.55 -11.72
CA LEU A 106 -7.21 11.34 -13.01
C LEU A 106 -8.23 11.31 -14.16
N THR A 107 -7.87 11.94 -15.28
CA THR A 107 -8.63 11.77 -16.53
C THR A 107 -8.45 10.36 -17.08
N TYR A 108 -9.39 9.91 -17.93
CA TYR A 108 -9.30 8.61 -18.59
C TYR A 108 -7.98 8.42 -19.36
N GLY A 109 -7.60 9.41 -20.17
CA GLY A 109 -6.35 9.35 -20.94
C GLY A 109 -5.10 9.28 -20.04
N LYS A 110 -5.10 10.04 -18.94
CA LYS A 110 -3.97 10.07 -18.00
C LYS A 110 -3.85 8.78 -17.22
N SER A 111 -4.95 8.17 -16.82
CA SER A 111 -4.96 6.87 -16.16
C SER A 111 -4.33 5.79 -17.06
N ARG A 112 -4.72 5.74 -18.33
CA ARG A 112 -4.12 4.80 -19.30
C ARG A 112 -2.63 5.04 -19.50
N GLU A 113 -2.20 6.30 -19.63
CA GLU A 113 -0.78 6.65 -19.78
C GLU A 113 0.07 6.17 -18.59
N ILE A 114 -0.48 6.24 -17.38
CA ILE A 114 0.24 5.91 -16.15
C ILE A 114 0.22 4.40 -15.88
N PHE A 115 -0.94 3.75 -15.99
CA PHE A 115 -1.15 2.40 -15.44
C PHE A 115 -1.15 1.27 -16.48
N LEU A 116 -1.17 1.56 -17.80
CA LEU A 116 -1.33 0.52 -18.81
C LEU A 116 -0.24 -0.58 -18.74
N GLU A 117 1.01 -0.19 -18.47
CA GLU A 117 2.15 -1.12 -18.40
C GLU A 117 2.28 -1.81 -17.03
N GLU A 118 1.49 -1.39 -16.05
CA GLU A 118 1.54 -1.86 -14.67
C GLU A 118 0.38 -2.81 -14.34
N CYS A 119 -0.59 -2.91 -15.28
CA CYS A 119 -1.69 -3.84 -15.14
C CYS A 119 -1.23 -5.28 -15.33
N PHE A 120 -1.77 -6.17 -14.50
CA PHE A 120 -1.55 -7.61 -14.62
C PHE A 120 -2.84 -8.37 -14.30
N ILE A 121 -2.88 -9.64 -14.71
CA ILE A 121 -3.95 -10.56 -14.33
C ILE A 121 -3.35 -11.53 -13.33
N ALA A 122 -3.96 -11.63 -12.14
CA ALA A 122 -3.56 -12.62 -11.15
C ALA A 122 -3.89 -14.03 -11.66
N ASP A 123 -2.96 -14.97 -11.47
CA ASP A 123 -3.15 -16.38 -11.84
C ASP A 123 -4.13 -17.07 -10.90
N ALA A 124 -4.13 -16.71 -9.60
CA ALA A 124 -5.14 -17.10 -8.64
C ALA A 124 -5.52 -15.96 -7.71
N ILE A 125 -6.69 -16.11 -7.11
CA ILE A 125 -7.29 -15.12 -6.20
C ILE A 125 -7.14 -15.59 -4.77
N ILE A 126 -6.58 -14.74 -3.92
CA ILE A 126 -6.56 -14.93 -2.48
C ILE A 126 -7.91 -14.44 -1.91
N PRO A 127 -8.71 -15.33 -1.28
CA PRO A 127 -9.97 -14.94 -0.66
C PRO A 127 -9.79 -13.87 0.43
N ALA A 128 -10.83 -13.05 0.64
CA ALA A 128 -10.80 -11.96 1.63
C ALA A 128 -10.74 -12.45 3.09
N ASP A 129 -11.02 -13.71 3.33
CA ASP A 129 -11.00 -14.38 4.65
C ASP A 129 -9.88 -15.43 4.77
N ALA A 130 -8.99 -15.52 3.77
CA ALA A 130 -7.85 -16.44 3.82
C ALA A 130 -6.91 -16.07 4.98
N ASP A 131 -6.46 -17.06 5.73
CA ASP A 131 -5.43 -16.96 6.76
C ASP A 131 -4.10 -17.64 6.34
N HIS A 132 -4.11 -18.39 5.25
CA HIS A 132 -2.94 -19.00 4.64
C HIS A 132 -3.11 -19.13 3.11
N LEU A 133 -2.00 -19.38 2.44
CA LEU A 133 -1.90 -19.61 1.00
C LEU A 133 -0.86 -20.70 0.72
N ASP A 134 -1.28 -21.81 0.09
CA ASP A 134 -0.37 -22.78 -0.49
C ASP A 134 0.09 -22.29 -1.85
N PHE A 135 1.37 -21.92 -1.98
CA PHE A 135 1.89 -21.30 -3.18
C PHE A 135 3.31 -21.79 -3.49
N CYS A 136 3.53 -22.22 -4.72
CA CYS A 136 4.83 -22.73 -5.17
C CYS A 136 5.39 -23.89 -4.29
N GLY A 137 4.53 -24.66 -3.64
CA GLY A 137 4.91 -25.82 -2.81
C GLY A 137 5.26 -25.50 -1.35
N GLU A 138 5.06 -24.25 -0.93
CA GLU A 138 5.22 -23.80 0.46
C GLU A 138 3.90 -23.19 0.98
N CYS A 139 3.70 -23.19 2.29
CA CYS A 139 2.53 -22.60 2.92
C CYS A 139 2.90 -21.25 3.56
N PHE A 140 2.31 -20.17 3.06
CA PHE A 140 2.49 -18.80 3.58
C PHE A 140 1.29 -18.40 4.45
N GLY A 141 1.54 -17.78 5.60
CA GLY A 141 0.46 -17.17 6.38
C GLY A 141 -0.02 -15.87 5.71
N ILE A 142 -1.32 -15.62 5.76
CA ILE A 142 -1.94 -14.40 5.24
C ILE A 142 -2.54 -13.62 6.40
N LEU A 143 -2.16 -12.35 6.52
CA LEU A 143 -2.71 -11.39 7.47
C LEU A 143 -3.63 -10.45 6.70
N GLN A 144 -4.93 -10.46 6.99
CA GLN A 144 -5.85 -9.48 6.41
C GLN A 144 -5.63 -8.14 7.11
N LEU A 145 -5.10 -7.15 6.38
CA LEU A 145 -4.72 -5.84 6.90
C LEU A 145 -5.37 -4.71 6.06
N PRO A 146 -6.70 -4.75 5.83
CA PRO A 146 -7.36 -3.73 5.03
C PRO A 146 -7.27 -2.35 5.69
N GLY A 147 -7.24 -1.30 4.88
CA GLY A 147 -7.20 0.09 5.35
C GLY A 147 -6.32 0.96 4.49
N HIS A 148 -5.02 0.69 4.39
CA HIS A 148 -4.14 1.35 3.43
C HIS A 148 -4.65 1.20 1.98
N SER A 149 -5.02 -0.01 1.61
CA SER A 149 -5.88 -0.32 0.46
C SER A 149 -7.01 -1.27 0.89
N ALA A 150 -7.98 -1.49 0.01
CA ALA A 150 -9.22 -2.20 0.36
C ALA A 150 -9.00 -3.69 0.68
N GLY A 151 -8.08 -4.34 -0.03
CA GLY A 151 -7.72 -5.74 0.12
C GLY A 151 -6.27 -5.96 0.54
N HIS A 152 -5.65 -4.97 1.21
CA HIS A 152 -4.27 -5.09 1.66
C HIS A 152 -4.06 -6.31 2.56
N ILE A 153 -3.00 -7.07 2.28
CA ILE A 153 -2.57 -8.22 3.07
C ILE A 153 -1.12 -8.09 3.53
N GLY A 154 -0.83 -8.68 4.69
CA GLY A 154 0.53 -9.04 5.08
C GLY A 154 0.80 -10.51 4.77
N ILE A 155 2.06 -10.88 4.60
CA ILE A 155 2.48 -12.24 4.27
C ILE A 155 3.47 -12.73 5.32
N VAL A 156 3.22 -13.92 5.89
CA VAL A 156 4.14 -14.57 6.82
C VAL A 156 4.82 -15.74 6.11
N THR A 157 6.13 -15.69 6.05
CA THR A 157 6.93 -16.75 5.40
C THR A 157 6.92 -18.05 6.21
N PRO A 158 7.22 -19.21 5.61
CA PRO A 158 7.33 -20.48 6.35
C PRO A 158 8.35 -20.46 7.49
N ASP A 159 9.35 -19.59 7.45
CA ASP A 159 10.30 -19.37 8.56
C ASP A 159 9.86 -18.29 9.56
N GLY A 160 8.63 -17.80 9.44
CA GLY A 160 7.96 -16.93 10.40
C GLY A 160 8.20 -15.44 10.23
N VAL A 161 8.98 -14.98 9.24
CA VAL A 161 9.18 -13.54 8.96
C VAL A 161 7.87 -12.95 8.41
N ALA A 162 7.46 -11.81 8.95
CA ALA A 162 6.24 -11.13 8.52
C ALA A 162 6.56 -9.92 7.63
N TYR A 163 6.05 -9.93 6.40
CA TYR A 163 5.99 -8.78 5.53
C TYR A 163 4.66 -8.06 5.71
N LEU A 164 4.69 -6.79 6.04
CA LEU A 164 3.51 -6.02 6.43
C LEU A 164 3.06 -5.03 5.33
N GLY A 165 3.71 -5.04 4.15
CA GLY A 165 3.42 -4.09 3.09
C GLY A 165 3.46 -2.65 3.62
N ASP A 166 2.41 -1.90 3.33
CA ASP A 166 2.22 -0.51 3.73
C ASP A 166 1.30 -0.32 4.95
N CYS A 167 0.99 -1.41 5.67
CA CYS A 167 0.20 -1.30 6.89
C CYS A 167 0.91 -0.44 7.96
N LEU A 168 2.24 -0.49 8.02
CA LEU A 168 3.07 0.38 8.86
C LEU A 168 4.19 1.01 8.04
N ILE A 169 4.52 2.25 8.38
CA ILE A 169 5.71 2.97 7.90
C ILE A 169 6.63 3.30 9.07
N ASP A 170 7.94 3.43 8.78
CA ASP A 170 8.91 3.78 9.81
C ASP A 170 8.80 5.25 10.26
N GLN A 171 9.47 5.60 11.38
CA GLN A 171 9.41 6.94 11.95
C GLN A 171 9.90 8.02 10.99
N GLY A 172 10.93 7.77 10.20
CA GLY A 172 11.44 8.74 9.22
C GLY A 172 10.42 9.04 8.12
N GLN A 173 9.65 8.03 7.71
CA GLN A 173 8.54 8.20 6.77
C GLN A 173 7.39 9.00 7.39
N ILE A 174 7.02 8.73 8.64
CA ILE A 174 6.01 9.50 9.39
C ILE A 174 6.39 10.97 9.45
N ASP A 175 7.63 11.26 9.83
CA ASP A 175 8.14 12.63 9.98
C ASP A 175 8.17 13.41 8.64
N ALA A 176 8.38 12.70 7.54
CA ALA A 176 8.40 13.28 6.19
C ALA A 176 7.01 13.42 5.56
N ALA A 177 6.06 12.59 5.93
CA ALA A 177 4.74 12.54 5.31
C ALA A 177 3.85 13.68 5.79
N LYS A 178 3.18 14.35 4.84
CA LYS A 178 2.23 15.43 5.13
C LYS A 178 0.80 14.94 5.30
N LEU A 179 0.47 13.84 4.63
CA LEU A 179 -0.83 13.17 4.70
C LEU A 179 -0.57 11.66 4.54
N PRO A 180 -1.06 10.81 5.44
CA PRO A 180 -0.92 9.37 5.29
C PRO A 180 -1.76 8.85 4.14
N THR A 181 -1.30 7.79 3.49
CA THR A 181 -2.09 7.05 2.50
C THR A 181 -2.92 6.00 3.23
N SER A 182 -4.23 6.18 3.22
CA SER A 182 -5.18 5.24 3.79
C SER A 182 -6.52 5.37 3.07
N MET A 183 -7.07 4.26 2.62
CA MET A 183 -8.35 4.23 1.92
C MET A 183 -9.54 4.17 2.89
N PHE A 184 -9.39 3.41 3.98
CA PHE A 184 -10.43 3.23 5.00
C PHE A 184 -9.82 3.42 6.39
N ILE A 185 -9.93 4.63 6.92
CA ILE A 185 -9.22 5.05 8.15
C ILE A 185 -9.54 4.13 9.34
N GLU A 186 -10.82 3.77 9.58
CA GLU A 186 -11.17 2.92 10.71
C GLU A 186 -10.58 1.51 10.57
N ARG A 187 -10.66 0.90 9.37
CA ARG A 187 -10.07 -0.40 9.11
C ARG A 187 -8.55 -0.38 9.23
N ASP A 188 -7.92 0.70 8.80
CA ASP A 188 -6.46 0.88 8.90
C ASP A 188 -6.02 0.96 10.38
N LEU A 189 -6.80 1.68 11.20
CA LEU A 189 -6.58 1.72 12.66
C LEU A 189 -6.77 0.33 13.29
N GLU A 190 -7.79 -0.43 12.88
CA GLU A 190 -8.02 -1.80 13.35
C GLU A 190 -6.88 -2.74 12.94
N SER A 191 -6.46 -2.69 11.68
CA SER A 191 -5.33 -3.48 11.15
C SER A 191 -4.04 -3.19 11.92
N LYS A 192 -3.73 -1.92 12.17
CA LYS A 192 -2.56 -1.54 12.98
C LYS A 192 -2.66 -2.08 14.41
N ARG A 193 -3.85 -1.99 15.04
CA ARG A 193 -4.07 -2.53 16.41
C ARG A 193 -3.92 -4.04 16.45
N SER A 194 -4.36 -4.77 15.44
CA SER A 194 -4.26 -6.24 15.39
C SER A 194 -2.82 -6.74 15.39
N LEU A 195 -1.89 -5.96 14.84
CA LEU A 195 -0.46 -6.30 14.82
C LEU A 195 0.20 -6.35 16.21
N ARG A 196 -0.46 -5.83 17.27
CA ARG A 196 0.09 -5.89 18.64
C ARG A 196 0.30 -7.32 19.15
N THR A 197 -0.46 -8.26 18.67
CA THR A 197 -0.38 -9.68 19.06
C THR A 197 0.49 -10.51 18.14
N LEU A 198 0.87 -9.98 16.98
CA LEU A 198 1.73 -10.68 16.02
C LEU A 198 3.13 -10.90 16.62
N ARG A 199 3.66 -12.10 16.44
CA ARG A 199 5.02 -12.46 16.85
C ARG A 199 5.76 -13.06 15.67
N ALA A 200 6.91 -12.47 15.33
CA ALA A 200 7.78 -12.89 14.24
C ALA A 200 9.25 -12.63 14.62
N PRO A 201 10.20 -13.41 14.10
CA PRO A 201 11.64 -13.15 14.31
C PRO A 201 12.11 -11.84 13.67
N ALA A 202 11.43 -11.39 12.59
CA ALA A 202 11.64 -10.11 11.96
C ALA A 202 10.36 -9.66 11.25
N TYR A 203 10.18 -8.34 11.14
CA TYR A 203 9.11 -7.69 10.40
C TYR A 203 9.72 -6.83 9.30
N ILE A 204 9.20 -6.98 8.09
CA ILE A 204 9.61 -6.20 6.92
C ILE A 204 8.51 -5.20 6.61
N LEU A 205 8.83 -3.91 6.62
CA LEU A 205 7.98 -2.82 6.16
C LEU A 205 8.39 -2.46 4.73
N ALA A 206 7.44 -2.29 3.83
CA ALA A 206 7.77 -2.06 2.43
C ALA A 206 8.67 -0.83 2.26
N HIS A 207 8.36 0.28 2.92
CA HIS A 207 9.16 1.50 2.82
C HIS A 207 10.38 1.48 3.76
N LYS A 208 11.26 0.47 3.51
CA LYS A 208 12.68 0.37 3.84
C LYS A 208 13.05 0.10 5.28
N ALA A 209 12.18 -0.53 6.07
CA ALA A 209 12.59 -0.97 7.40
C ALA A 209 12.48 -2.48 7.59
N VAL A 210 13.45 -3.06 8.29
CA VAL A 210 13.40 -4.40 8.87
C VAL A 210 13.62 -4.25 10.35
N VAL A 211 12.64 -4.65 11.15
CA VAL A 211 12.63 -4.46 12.61
C VAL A 211 12.29 -5.76 13.32
N THR A 212 12.56 -5.82 14.61
CA THR A 212 12.26 -6.99 15.47
C THR A 212 11.17 -6.69 16.51
N ASP A 213 10.75 -5.42 16.60
CA ASP A 213 9.64 -4.99 17.47
C ASP A 213 8.77 -3.96 16.76
N LEU A 214 7.45 -4.10 16.88
CA LEU A 214 6.47 -3.22 16.26
C LEU A 214 5.83 -2.23 17.24
N SER A 215 6.02 -2.38 18.53
CA SER A 215 5.21 -1.70 19.55
C SER A 215 5.19 -0.18 19.37
N ALA A 216 6.37 0.44 19.30
CA ALA A 216 6.49 1.89 19.11
C ALA A 216 5.98 2.34 17.72
N LEU A 217 6.22 1.54 16.67
CA LEU A 217 5.79 1.86 15.32
C LEU A 217 4.27 1.81 15.19
N ILE A 218 3.60 0.84 15.80
CA ILE A 218 2.13 0.77 15.82
C ILE A 218 1.57 2.04 16.47
N ASP A 219 2.10 2.44 17.62
CA ASP A 219 1.64 3.64 18.32
C ASP A 219 1.87 4.91 17.50
N SER A 220 3.04 5.07 16.90
CA SER A 220 3.38 6.22 16.05
C SER A 220 2.49 6.29 14.80
N ASN A 221 2.23 5.16 14.12
CA ASN A 221 1.37 5.12 12.94
C ASN A 221 -0.10 5.44 13.28
N ILE A 222 -0.62 4.93 14.39
CA ILE A 222 -1.97 5.25 14.87
C ILE A 222 -2.05 6.74 15.24
N ALA A 223 -1.07 7.25 16.00
CA ALA A 223 -1.02 8.66 16.37
C ALA A 223 -0.97 9.58 15.15
N PHE A 224 -0.22 9.19 14.11
CA PHE A 224 -0.11 9.96 12.87
C PHE A 224 -1.47 10.09 12.15
N LEU A 225 -2.25 9.00 12.01
CA LEU A 225 -3.59 9.04 11.44
C LEU A 225 -4.53 9.96 12.24
N LEU A 226 -4.54 9.81 13.56
CA LEU A 226 -5.41 10.60 14.44
C LEU A 226 -5.03 12.07 14.47
N GLN A 227 -3.73 12.38 14.51
CA GLN A 227 -3.23 13.75 14.45
C GLN A 227 -3.63 14.44 13.15
N LYS A 228 -3.44 13.77 11.99
CA LYS A 228 -3.81 14.37 10.69
C LYS A 228 -5.30 14.62 10.59
N SER A 229 -6.14 13.74 11.13
CA SER A 229 -7.58 14.00 11.19
C SER A 229 -7.94 15.21 12.05
N ALA A 230 -7.25 15.41 13.17
CA ALA A 230 -7.45 16.60 14.01
C ALA A 230 -7.00 17.88 13.29
N GLU A 231 -5.85 17.85 12.63
CA GLU A 231 -5.33 18.97 11.82
C GLU A 231 -6.28 19.35 10.68
N MET A 232 -6.94 18.36 10.06
CA MET A 232 -7.97 18.59 9.03
C MET A 232 -9.20 19.27 9.63
N LEU A 233 -9.70 18.78 10.77
CA LEU A 233 -10.82 19.42 11.49
C LEU A 233 -10.50 20.86 11.87
N ASP A 234 -9.28 21.14 12.29
CA ASP A 234 -8.86 22.50 12.65
C ASP A 234 -8.78 23.46 11.44
N CYS A 235 -8.73 22.92 10.23
CA CYS A 235 -8.82 23.70 8.98
C CYS A 235 -10.25 23.92 8.51
N LEU A 236 -11.23 23.20 9.07
CA LEU A 236 -12.63 23.32 8.67
C LEU A 236 -13.28 24.54 9.32
N THR A 237 -13.79 25.44 8.49
CA THR A 237 -14.73 26.49 8.88
C THR A 237 -16.10 26.13 8.35
N ASP A 238 -17.15 26.31 9.18
CA ASP A 238 -18.52 25.94 8.85
C ASP A 238 -18.98 26.51 7.51
N GLY A 239 -19.56 25.65 6.70
CA GLY A 239 -20.03 25.97 5.35
C GLY A 239 -18.99 25.87 4.24
N MET A 240 -17.76 25.47 4.53
CA MET A 240 -16.76 25.20 3.49
C MET A 240 -17.22 24.12 2.52
N THR A 241 -16.86 24.27 1.25
CA THR A 241 -16.90 23.17 0.28
C THR A 241 -15.68 22.25 0.44
N PHE A 242 -15.71 21.07 -0.17
CA PHE A 242 -14.54 20.17 -0.20
C PHE A 242 -13.31 20.87 -0.77
N ALA A 243 -13.47 21.63 -1.86
CA ALA A 243 -12.37 22.34 -2.51
C ALA A 243 -11.74 23.40 -1.61
N ASP A 244 -12.55 24.17 -0.86
CA ASP A 244 -12.05 25.16 0.09
C ASP A 244 -11.31 24.51 1.25
N TRP A 245 -11.83 23.39 1.75
CA TRP A 245 -11.26 22.69 2.89
C TRP A 245 -9.90 22.05 2.54
N ILE A 246 -9.81 21.27 1.46
CA ILE A 246 -8.54 20.69 1.01
C ILE A 246 -7.50 21.78 0.68
N TYR A 247 -7.92 22.88 0.05
CA TYR A 247 -7.04 23.99 -0.24
C TYR A 247 -6.47 24.61 1.04
N THR A 248 -7.32 24.84 2.04
CA THR A 248 -6.93 25.42 3.35
C THR A 248 -5.94 24.50 4.07
N PHE A 249 -6.24 23.20 4.12
CA PHE A 249 -5.35 22.18 4.69
C PHE A 249 -4.00 22.13 3.96
N CYS A 250 -4.01 22.01 2.63
CA CYS A 250 -2.78 21.93 1.85
C CYS A 250 -1.89 23.18 1.99
N ARG A 251 -2.49 24.37 2.09
CA ARG A 251 -1.74 25.61 2.37
C ARG A 251 -1.11 25.58 3.75
N ARG A 252 -1.85 25.22 4.78
CA ARG A 252 -1.38 25.18 6.16
C ARG A 252 -0.25 24.17 6.32
N GLU A 253 -0.43 22.95 5.82
CA GLU A 253 0.54 21.85 5.93
C GLU A 253 1.66 21.91 4.87
N GLN A 254 1.65 22.92 4.00
CA GLN A 254 2.61 23.09 2.90
C GLN A 254 2.67 21.86 1.97
N VAL A 255 1.53 21.21 1.74
CA VAL A 255 1.40 20.11 0.79
C VAL A 255 1.52 20.66 -0.63
N ARG A 256 2.55 20.22 -1.36
CA ARG A 256 2.78 20.61 -2.76
C ARG A 256 2.83 19.38 -3.65
N THR A 257 2.08 19.40 -4.72
CA THR A 257 2.06 18.31 -5.69
C THR A 257 2.85 18.70 -6.94
N LYS A 258 3.67 17.77 -7.45
CA LYS A 258 4.54 18.02 -8.61
C LYS A 258 3.88 17.64 -9.93
N ASN A 259 2.83 16.84 -9.91
CA ASN A 259 2.13 16.33 -11.08
C ASN A 259 0.71 15.87 -10.73
N GLU A 260 -0.09 15.53 -11.76
CA GLU A 260 -1.49 15.11 -11.61
C GLU A 260 -1.65 13.85 -10.75
N LEU A 261 -0.77 12.85 -10.88
CA LEU A 261 -0.84 11.65 -10.06
C LEU A 261 -0.66 11.95 -8.56
N LYS A 262 0.33 12.79 -8.22
CA LYS A 262 0.54 13.22 -6.82
C LYS A 262 -0.65 14.03 -6.31
N PHE A 263 -1.24 14.87 -7.14
CA PHE A 263 -2.46 15.62 -6.80
C PHE A 263 -3.63 14.66 -6.53
N SER A 264 -3.86 13.70 -7.43
CA SER A 264 -4.91 12.69 -7.28
C SER A 264 -4.77 11.87 -5.99
N VAL A 265 -3.54 11.49 -5.63
CA VAL A 265 -3.27 10.76 -4.36
C VAL A 265 -3.62 11.64 -3.14
N VAL A 266 -3.24 12.92 -3.15
CA VAL A 266 -3.56 13.84 -2.04
C VAL A 266 -5.07 14.04 -1.93
N GLU A 267 -5.75 14.31 -3.03
CA GLU A 267 -7.19 14.53 -3.08
C GLU A 267 -7.97 13.31 -2.58
N ARG A 268 -7.62 12.11 -3.07
CA ARG A 268 -8.22 10.86 -2.62
C ARG A 268 -8.01 10.61 -1.12
N ASN A 269 -6.77 10.76 -0.63
CA ASN A 269 -6.49 10.55 0.78
C ASN A 269 -7.23 11.55 1.66
N PHE A 270 -7.33 12.80 1.24
CA PHE A 270 -8.10 13.82 1.95
C PHE A 270 -9.58 13.45 2.00
N ASP A 271 -10.17 13.01 0.88
CA ASP A 271 -11.56 12.58 0.77
C ASP A 271 -11.86 11.39 1.71
N ASN A 272 -10.97 10.40 1.78
CA ASN A 272 -11.10 9.26 2.69
C ASN A 272 -11.14 9.68 4.17
N PHE A 273 -10.36 10.69 4.56
CA PHE A 273 -10.44 11.26 5.91
C PHE A 273 -11.74 12.02 6.13
N VAL A 274 -12.21 12.77 5.12
CA VAL A 274 -13.50 13.48 5.19
C VAL A 274 -14.65 12.49 5.39
N ASP A 275 -14.69 11.41 4.62
CA ASP A 275 -15.69 10.35 4.78
C ASP A 275 -15.67 9.78 6.20
N TRP A 276 -14.49 9.45 6.73
CA TRP A 276 -14.38 8.93 8.09
C TRP A 276 -14.80 9.96 9.16
N LEU A 277 -14.50 11.24 8.98
CA LEU A 277 -14.95 12.31 9.89
C LEU A 277 -16.47 12.46 9.88
N VAL A 278 -17.11 12.27 8.72
CA VAL A 278 -18.56 12.26 8.58
C VAL A 278 -19.17 11.01 9.23
N ASP A 279 -18.66 9.83 8.91
CA ASP A 279 -19.16 8.56 9.44
C ASP A 279 -19.05 8.47 10.97
N THR A 280 -18.02 9.10 11.55
CA THR A 280 -17.82 9.17 13.00
C THR A 280 -18.56 10.35 13.67
N GLY A 281 -19.37 11.11 12.91
CA GLY A 281 -20.22 12.20 13.44
C GLY A 281 -19.46 13.45 13.88
N ARG A 282 -18.17 13.60 13.49
CA ARG A 282 -17.37 14.79 13.78
C ARG A 282 -17.58 15.92 12.78
N VAL A 283 -18.13 15.58 11.62
CA VAL A 283 -18.48 16.52 10.55
C VAL A 283 -19.88 16.23 10.07
N GLU A 284 -20.74 17.24 9.95
CA GLU A 284 -22.03 17.20 9.29
C GLU A 284 -21.92 17.67 7.85
N VAL A 285 -22.62 17.01 6.94
CA VAL A 285 -22.70 17.39 5.51
C VAL A 285 -24.09 17.90 5.19
N ARG A 286 -24.19 19.15 4.74
CA ARG A 286 -25.43 19.72 4.19
C ARG A 286 -25.30 19.86 2.69
N ARG A 287 -26.38 19.61 1.94
CA ARG A 287 -26.41 19.67 0.49
C ARG A 287 -27.31 20.81 0.05
N GLU A 288 -26.72 21.76 -0.68
CA GLU A 288 -27.43 22.92 -1.26
C GLU A 288 -27.05 23.04 -2.73
N PHE A 289 -28.05 23.15 -3.64
CA PHE A 289 -27.83 23.30 -5.08
C PHE A 289 -26.78 22.36 -5.68
N CYS A 290 -26.83 21.05 -5.31
CA CYS A 290 -25.86 20.03 -5.73
C CYS A 290 -24.41 20.21 -5.22
N ALA A 291 -24.15 21.15 -4.31
CA ALA A 291 -22.89 21.27 -3.60
C ALA A 291 -22.99 20.68 -2.18
N LYS A 292 -21.89 20.07 -1.72
CA LYS A 292 -21.74 19.64 -0.33
C LYS A 292 -21.06 20.76 0.47
N HIS A 293 -21.63 21.09 1.63
CA HIS A 293 -21.05 22.00 2.58
C HIS A 293 -20.81 21.26 3.90
N TYR A 294 -19.65 21.47 4.50
CA TYR A 294 -19.18 20.74 5.67
C TYR A 294 -19.21 21.63 6.91
N TYR A 295 -19.63 21.05 8.02
CA TYR A 295 -19.80 21.76 9.29
C TYR A 295 -19.18 20.91 10.40
N ARG A 296 -18.41 21.54 11.27
CA ARG A 296 -17.84 20.88 12.44
C ARG A 296 -18.95 20.59 13.46
N VAL A 297 -18.99 19.35 13.94
CA VAL A 297 -19.86 18.98 15.07
C VAL A 297 -19.06 19.18 16.35
N GLY A 298 -19.63 19.97 17.28
CA GLY A 298 -19.00 20.39 18.54
C GLY A 298 -18.92 19.30 19.59
#